data_a9f0ae057166b4d0e57d1f5bae918483
#
_entry.id   a9f0ae057166b4d0e57d1f5bae918483
#
_cell.length_a   1.000
_cell.length_b   1.000
_cell.length_c   1.000
_cell.angle_alpha   90.00
_cell.angle_beta   90.00
_cell.angle_gamma   90.00
#
_symmetry.space_group_name_H-M   'P 1'
#
loop_
_entity.id
_entity.type
_entity.pdbx_description
1 polymer ?
#
loop_
_entity_poly.entity_id
_entity_poly.type
_entity_poly.pdbx_seq_one_letter_code
_entity_poly.pdbx_strand_id
1 'polypeptide(L)'
;VYKRQPGYDDLAEALTGINGFTFRKFPFEWFYPSFFALMMLIVALKHSIWRSWVDKSSWRRRFGLFMDVSLVLMAATMSFTYVVEIEAICLIDQFTGDRARLIEESLKAEQELAELLGMKPPTTIDDPKCVNTTGGWLVLLVGLAIVVFLSYNVKVWGLPLVLVAILIAAYTIGTVLVWYFHGPDDINKYLMTKLAGEPRILADGRPRVHDILVNNSSGLLGRFMDIILNTIFPYLVLGSLFGSSAGGRSLIKLAFRWTRKLRGGPAHAAVVSSAMFGTISGGPIVNVLSTGVLTIPMMLKRGFSKVFAGGVEAAASSGGSIMPPVMGVAAFVLAALTSVPYSDVIIAAIIPALAYFFCLFLSVVFQARKQNIQAIGKITDD
;
A
#
# COMPACT_ATOMS: atom_id res chain seq x y z
N VAL A 1 -1.62 -26.59 5.17
CA VAL A 1 -2.32 -26.68 6.47
C VAL A 1 -3.21 -25.47 6.61
N TYR A 2 -4.50 -25.61 6.30
CA TYR A 2 -5.48 -24.55 6.49
C TYR A 2 -5.75 -24.40 7.98
N LYS A 3 -5.29 -23.31 8.58
CA LYS A 3 -5.71 -22.95 9.95
C LYS A 3 -7.20 -22.59 9.90
N ARG A 4 -8.03 -23.33 10.66
CA ARG A 4 -9.41 -22.93 10.96
C ARG A 4 -9.39 -21.49 11.47
N GLN A 5 -10.24 -20.64 10.94
CA GLN A 5 -10.47 -19.30 11.50
C GLN A 5 -11.58 -19.43 12.55
N PRO A 6 -11.25 -19.39 13.85
CA PRO A 6 -12.26 -19.50 14.88
C PRO A 6 -13.27 -18.35 14.76
N GLY A 7 -14.55 -18.72 14.76
CA GLY A 7 -15.66 -17.77 14.68
C GLY A 7 -16.36 -17.69 13.32
N TYR A 8 -15.65 -17.79 12.20
CA TYR A 8 -16.29 -17.78 10.87
C TYR A 8 -16.81 -19.17 10.47
N ASP A 9 -16.08 -20.21 10.80
CA ASP A 9 -16.50 -21.58 10.52
C ASP A 9 -17.70 -21.95 11.39
N ASP A 10 -17.71 -21.55 12.67
CA ASP A 10 -18.83 -21.74 13.58
C ASP A 10 -20.09 -20.97 13.12
N LEU A 11 -19.92 -19.76 12.58
CA LEU A 11 -21.02 -18.98 12.01
C LEU A 11 -21.54 -19.62 10.72
N ALA A 12 -20.65 -20.13 9.88
CA ALA A 12 -21.02 -20.82 8.64
C ALA A 12 -21.80 -22.12 8.92
N GLU A 13 -21.36 -22.88 9.92
CA GLU A 13 -22.03 -24.09 10.40
C GLU A 13 -23.41 -23.76 10.97
N ALA A 14 -23.51 -22.66 11.77
CA ALA A 14 -24.77 -22.21 12.34
C ALA A 14 -25.76 -21.70 11.26
N LEU A 15 -25.28 -21.05 10.18
CA LEU A 15 -26.13 -20.52 9.11
C LEU A 15 -26.56 -21.60 8.11
N THR A 16 -25.72 -22.58 7.84
CA THR A 16 -26.00 -23.62 6.84
C THR A 16 -26.61 -24.88 7.43
N GLY A 17 -26.48 -25.10 8.75
CA GLY A 17 -26.94 -26.31 9.44
C GLY A 17 -26.13 -27.57 9.05
N ILE A 18 -25.00 -27.42 8.35
CA ILE A 18 -24.16 -28.54 7.89
C ILE A 18 -22.92 -28.62 8.79
N ASN A 19 -22.84 -29.69 9.59
CA ASN A 19 -21.69 -29.94 10.46
C ASN A 19 -20.40 -30.06 9.65
N GLY A 20 -19.39 -29.26 10.01
CA GLY A 20 -18.08 -29.24 9.34
C GLY A 20 -18.05 -28.41 8.06
N PHE A 21 -19.09 -27.61 7.79
CA PHE A 21 -19.05 -26.65 6.68
C PHE A 21 -18.05 -25.54 6.98
N THR A 22 -17.04 -25.42 6.14
CA THR A 22 -16.05 -24.36 6.23
C THR A 22 -16.09 -23.51 4.97
N PHE A 23 -16.13 -22.18 5.14
CA PHE A 23 -15.90 -21.30 4.00
C PHE A 23 -14.44 -21.45 3.58
N ARG A 24 -14.20 -22.15 2.47
CA ARG A 24 -12.87 -22.17 1.88
C ARG A 24 -12.52 -20.74 1.46
N LYS A 25 -11.49 -20.19 2.06
CA LYS A 25 -10.91 -18.92 1.63
C LYS A 25 -10.53 -19.08 0.16
N PHE A 26 -11.06 -18.20 -0.70
CA PHE A 26 -10.68 -18.21 -2.11
C PHE A 26 -9.16 -18.04 -2.20
N PRO A 27 -8.45 -18.87 -2.97
CA PRO A 27 -7.00 -18.81 -3.04
C PRO A 27 -6.53 -17.40 -3.40
N PHE A 28 -5.60 -16.86 -2.62
CA PHE A 28 -5.10 -15.49 -2.82
C PHE A 28 -4.38 -15.35 -4.16
N GLU A 29 -3.83 -16.42 -4.68
CA GLU A 29 -3.18 -16.53 -5.98
C GLU A 29 -4.10 -16.13 -7.13
N TRP A 30 -5.39 -16.36 -7.00
CA TRP A 30 -6.41 -15.96 -7.95
C TRP A 30 -7.07 -14.63 -7.59
N PHE A 31 -7.23 -14.38 -6.29
CA PHE A 31 -7.97 -13.23 -5.80
C PHE A 31 -7.20 -11.92 -5.99
N TYR A 32 -5.92 -11.89 -5.63
CA TYR A 32 -5.13 -10.65 -5.69
C TYR A 32 -4.92 -10.13 -7.12
N PRO A 33 -4.52 -10.95 -8.09
CA PRO A 33 -4.37 -10.46 -9.46
C PRO A 33 -5.70 -10.04 -10.08
N SER A 34 -6.78 -10.77 -9.83
CA SER A 34 -8.11 -10.41 -10.31
C SER A 34 -8.59 -9.08 -9.72
N PHE A 35 -8.38 -8.88 -8.43
CA PHE A 35 -8.72 -7.63 -7.76
C PHE A 35 -7.86 -6.47 -8.27
N PHE A 36 -6.57 -6.68 -8.48
CA PHE A 36 -5.68 -5.67 -9.06
C PHE A 36 -6.15 -5.24 -10.46
N ALA A 37 -6.45 -6.18 -11.35
CA ALA A 37 -6.97 -5.87 -12.68
C ALA A 37 -8.29 -5.09 -12.62
N LEU A 38 -9.21 -5.48 -11.72
CA LEU A 38 -10.49 -4.78 -11.51
C LEU A 38 -10.27 -3.35 -10.99
N MET A 39 -9.37 -3.16 -10.04
CA MET A 39 -9.06 -1.83 -9.51
C MET A 39 -8.46 -0.92 -10.57
N MET A 40 -7.59 -1.44 -11.44
CA MET A 40 -7.02 -0.66 -12.55
C MET A 40 -8.09 -0.32 -13.59
N LEU A 41 -9.05 -1.19 -13.85
CA LEU A 41 -10.22 -0.88 -14.67
C LEU A 41 -11.03 0.28 -14.07
N ILE A 42 -11.31 0.23 -12.77
CA ILE A 42 -12.02 1.31 -12.07
C ILE A 42 -11.25 2.64 -12.17
N VAL A 43 -9.93 2.61 -11.99
CA VAL A 43 -9.06 3.79 -12.14
C VAL A 43 -9.14 4.34 -13.57
N ALA A 44 -9.03 3.49 -14.58
CA ALA A 44 -9.14 3.90 -15.99
C ALA A 44 -10.51 4.54 -16.30
N LEU A 45 -11.59 4.00 -15.76
CA LEU A 45 -12.94 4.53 -15.96
C LEU A 45 -13.17 5.85 -15.23
N LYS A 46 -12.69 5.95 -13.98
CA LYS A 46 -12.87 7.14 -13.13
C LYS A 46 -11.99 8.31 -13.57
N HIS A 47 -10.73 8.03 -13.92
CA HIS A 47 -9.74 9.04 -14.30
C HIS A 47 -9.44 9.03 -15.79
N SER A 48 -10.38 8.58 -16.64
CA SER A 48 -10.22 8.44 -18.08
C SER A 48 -9.60 9.69 -18.73
N ILE A 49 -8.49 9.48 -19.44
CA ILE A 49 -7.81 10.51 -20.21
C ILE A 49 -8.64 10.89 -21.44
N TRP A 50 -9.24 9.91 -22.08
CA TRP A 50 -10.13 10.10 -23.22
C TRP A 50 -11.30 11.03 -22.90
N ARG A 51 -11.96 10.84 -21.74
CA ARG A 51 -13.08 11.71 -21.29
C ARG A 51 -12.60 13.12 -20.95
N SER A 52 -11.42 13.26 -20.35
CA SER A 52 -10.91 14.59 -19.98
C SER A 52 -10.39 15.40 -21.16
N TRP A 53 -10.18 14.77 -22.32
CA TRP A 53 -9.71 15.41 -23.54
C TRP A 53 -10.78 15.51 -24.62
N VAL A 54 -12.06 15.57 -24.24
CA VAL A 54 -13.19 15.71 -25.19
C VAL A 54 -13.03 16.97 -26.06
N ASP A 55 -12.59 18.08 -25.45
CA ASP A 55 -12.40 19.38 -26.13
C ASP A 55 -11.05 19.53 -26.84
N LYS A 56 -10.21 18.49 -26.88
CA LYS A 56 -8.91 18.51 -27.54
C LYS A 56 -9.02 17.91 -28.96
N SER A 57 -7.96 18.10 -29.77
CA SER A 57 -7.91 17.54 -31.12
C SER A 57 -8.18 16.02 -31.13
N SER A 58 -8.75 15.52 -32.23
CA SER A 58 -9.12 14.10 -32.39
C SER A 58 -7.92 13.15 -32.19
N TRP A 59 -6.71 13.59 -32.56
CA TRP A 59 -5.49 12.79 -32.34
C TRP A 59 -5.16 12.66 -30.84
N ARG A 60 -5.23 13.76 -30.09
CA ARG A 60 -5.01 13.71 -28.62
C ARG A 60 -6.06 12.87 -27.92
N ARG A 61 -7.31 12.96 -28.35
CA ARG A 61 -8.39 12.16 -27.80
C ARG A 61 -8.18 10.66 -28.06
N ARG A 62 -7.73 10.26 -29.27
CA ARG A 62 -7.37 8.87 -29.60
C ARG A 62 -6.19 8.39 -28.78
N PHE A 63 -5.18 9.23 -28.58
CA PHE A 63 -4.05 8.93 -27.70
C PHE A 63 -4.50 8.73 -26.25
N GLY A 64 -5.43 9.53 -25.75
CA GLY A 64 -6.03 9.35 -24.42
C GLY A 64 -6.74 8.00 -24.28
N LEU A 65 -7.50 7.57 -25.32
CA LEU A 65 -8.11 6.25 -25.33
C LEU A 65 -7.06 5.14 -25.33
N PHE A 66 -6.00 5.29 -26.12
CA PHE A 66 -4.89 4.35 -26.14
C PHE A 66 -4.24 4.20 -24.75
N MET A 67 -4.04 5.29 -24.02
CA MET A 67 -3.51 5.26 -22.65
C MET A 67 -4.46 4.57 -21.67
N ASP A 68 -5.76 4.84 -21.74
CA ASP A 68 -6.76 4.20 -20.89
C ASP A 68 -6.82 2.68 -21.14
N VAL A 69 -6.83 2.28 -22.39
CA VAL A 69 -6.82 0.87 -22.80
C VAL A 69 -5.50 0.18 -22.43
N SER A 70 -4.36 0.84 -22.65
CA SER A 70 -3.05 0.27 -22.32
C SER A 70 -2.89 0.04 -20.81
N LEU A 71 -3.44 0.90 -19.94
CA LEU A 71 -3.44 0.68 -18.49
C LEU A 71 -4.18 -0.62 -18.12
N VAL A 72 -5.38 -0.81 -18.68
CA VAL A 72 -6.21 -2.01 -18.39
C VAL A 72 -5.55 -3.27 -18.97
N LEU A 73 -5.04 -3.20 -20.20
CA LEU A 73 -4.36 -4.34 -20.82
C LEU A 73 -3.09 -4.72 -20.05
N MET A 74 -2.28 -3.74 -19.64
CA MET A 74 -1.09 -4.02 -18.85
C MET A 74 -1.42 -4.61 -17.48
N ALA A 75 -2.45 -4.12 -16.82
CA ALA A 75 -2.89 -4.69 -15.55
C ALA A 75 -3.39 -6.14 -15.72
N ALA A 76 -4.16 -6.41 -16.78
CA ALA A 76 -4.61 -7.76 -17.09
C ALA A 76 -3.45 -8.69 -17.44
N THR A 77 -2.48 -8.22 -18.24
CA THR A 77 -1.28 -8.99 -18.61
C THR A 77 -0.42 -9.28 -17.40
N MET A 78 -0.18 -8.28 -16.52
CA MET A 78 0.55 -8.48 -15.26
C MET A 78 -0.14 -9.50 -14.35
N SER A 79 -1.46 -9.40 -14.23
CA SER A 79 -2.26 -10.34 -13.45
C SER A 79 -2.21 -11.76 -14.00
N PHE A 80 -2.31 -11.90 -15.30
CA PHE A 80 -2.21 -13.19 -15.98
C PHE A 80 -0.82 -13.80 -15.84
N THR A 81 0.23 -13.00 -16.08
CA THR A 81 1.63 -13.44 -15.90
C THR A 81 1.88 -13.91 -14.46
N TYR A 82 1.35 -13.18 -13.47
CA TYR A 82 1.46 -13.59 -12.08
C TYR A 82 0.84 -14.97 -11.85
N VAL A 83 -0.38 -15.22 -12.32
CA VAL A 83 -1.06 -16.53 -12.15
C VAL A 83 -0.30 -17.65 -12.83
N VAL A 84 0.29 -17.39 -14.00
CA VAL A 84 1.05 -18.39 -14.76
C VAL A 84 2.38 -18.71 -14.12
N GLU A 85 3.10 -17.69 -13.63
CA GLU A 85 4.46 -17.80 -13.12
C GLU A 85 4.54 -18.16 -11.63
N ILE A 86 3.43 -18.03 -10.88
CA ILE A 86 3.47 -18.29 -9.44
C ILE A 86 3.70 -19.77 -9.16
N GLU A 87 4.74 -20.03 -8.39
CA GLU A 87 5.20 -21.40 -8.06
C GLU A 87 4.13 -22.27 -7.39
N ALA A 88 3.21 -21.67 -6.64
CA ALA A 88 2.16 -22.40 -5.93
C ALA A 88 1.12 -23.05 -6.86
N ILE A 89 0.89 -22.50 -8.06
CA ILE A 89 -0.15 -22.98 -8.98
C ILE A 89 0.43 -23.84 -10.10
N CYS A 90 1.60 -23.47 -10.64
CA CYS A 90 2.24 -24.16 -11.76
C CYS A 90 1.28 -24.52 -12.91
N LEU A 91 0.46 -23.51 -13.31
CA LEU A 91 -0.66 -23.73 -14.21
C LEU A 91 -0.23 -24.34 -15.57
N ILE A 92 0.86 -23.85 -16.13
CA ILE A 92 1.35 -24.34 -17.43
C ILE A 92 1.86 -25.78 -17.31
N ASP A 93 2.62 -26.08 -16.26
CA ASP A 93 3.14 -27.42 -16.02
C ASP A 93 2.01 -28.44 -15.79
N GLN A 94 0.89 -28.01 -15.20
CA GLN A 94 -0.31 -28.84 -15.06
C GLN A 94 -0.98 -29.12 -16.40
N PHE A 95 -1.01 -28.15 -17.32
CA PHE A 95 -1.57 -28.35 -18.66
C PHE A 95 -0.69 -29.19 -19.57
N THR A 96 0.63 -29.03 -19.48
CA THR A 96 1.58 -29.82 -20.32
C THR A 96 1.83 -31.22 -19.75
N GLY A 97 1.54 -31.45 -18.48
CA GLY A 97 1.86 -32.69 -17.77
C GLY A 97 3.33 -32.82 -17.35
N ASP A 98 4.15 -31.79 -17.60
CA ASP A 98 5.58 -31.82 -17.29
C ASP A 98 5.83 -31.98 -15.79
N ARG A 99 4.96 -31.38 -14.96
CA ARG A 99 5.05 -31.51 -13.50
C ARG A 99 4.94 -32.95 -13.02
N ALA A 100 3.97 -33.72 -13.55
CA ALA A 100 3.77 -35.11 -13.17
C ALA A 100 5.01 -35.95 -13.54
N ARG A 101 5.57 -35.69 -14.73
CA ARG A 101 6.80 -36.37 -15.19
C ARG A 101 7.99 -36.03 -14.29
N LEU A 102 8.19 -34.78 -13.93
CA LEU A 102 9.29 -34.32 -13.07
C LEU A 102 9.19 -34.92 -11.66
N ILE A 103 7.97 -34.97 -11.10
CA ILE A 103 7.73 -35.62 -9.80
C ILE A 103 8.12 -37.09 -9.86
N GLU A 104 7.71 -37.80 -10.92
CA GLU A 104 8.04 -39.21 -11.10
C GLU A 104 9.54 -39.46 -11.30
N GLU A 105 10.20 -38.63 -12.15
CA GLU A 105 11.65 -38.70 -12.37
C GLU A 105 12.44 -38.41 -11.09
N SER A 106 12.06 -37.38 -10.35
CA SER A 106 12.72 -37.00 -9.09
C SER A 106 12.51 -38.06 -8.02
N LEU A 107 11.31 -38.64 -7.93
CA LEU A 107 11.03 -39.72 -6.97
C LEU A 107 11.86 -40.97 -7.28
N LYS A 108 11.98 -41.36 -8.56
CA LYS A 108 12.83 -42.48 -8.98
C LYS A 108 14.31 -42.24 -8.64
N ALA A 109 14.81 -41.02 -8.92
CA ALA A 109 16.19 -40.66 -8.62
C ALA A 109 16.50 -40.71 -7.10
N GLU A 110 15.57 -40.20 -6.26
CA GLU A 110 15.74 -40.28 -4.80
C GLU A 110 15.61 -41.72 -4.26
N GLN A 111 14.76 -42.55 -4.85
CA GLN A 111 14.64 -43.96 -4.50
C GLN A 111 15.93 -44.70 -4.85
N GLU A 112 16.48 -44.54 -6.04
CA GLU A 112 17.75 -45.13 -6.46
C GLU A 112 18.90 -44.70 -5.54
N LEU A 113 18.95 -43.40 -5.18
CA LEU A 113 19.96 -42.89 -4.26
C LEU A 113 19.81 -43.49 -2.85
N ALA A 114 18.58 -43.61 -2.35
CA ALA A 114 18.31 -44.23 -1.05
C ALA A 114 18.72 -45.72 -1.02
N GLU A 115 18.47 -46.45 -2.09
CA GLU A 115 18.92 -47.86 -2.22
C GLU A 115 20.45 -47.96 -2.20
N LEU A 116 21.14 -47.09 -2.92
CA LEU A 116 22.62 -47.04 -2.94
C LEU A 116 23.20 -46.72 -1.57
N LEU A 117 22.53 -45.88 -0.79
CA LEU A 117 22.96 -45.47 0.56
C LEU A 117 22.44 -46.42 1.66
N GLY A 118 21.68 -47.45 1.33
CA GLY A 118 21.07 -48.36 2.30
C GLY A 118 20.02 -47.70 3.19
N MET A 119 19.42 -46.62 2.71
CA MET A 119 18.37 -45.87 3.40
C MET A 119 16.98 -46.37 2.97
N LYS A 120 15.97 -46.08 3.78
CA LYS A 120 14.60 -46.41 3.43
C LYS A 120 14.14 -45.49 2.27
N PRO A 121 13.67 -46.08 1.13
CA PRO A 121 13.25 -45.28 -0.01
C PRO A 121 12.08 -44.34 0.36
N PRO A 122 12.13 -43.06 -0.06
CA PRO A 122 11.05 -42.11 0.16
C PRO A 122 9.81 -42.50 -0.66
N THR A 123 8.64 -42.30 -0.07
CA THR A 123 7.35 -42.53 -0.75
C THR A 123 6.79 -41.26 -1.35
N THR A 124 7.29 -40.10 -0.91
CA THR A 124 6.89 -38.78 -1.39
C THR A 124 8.11 -37.86 -1.45
N ILE A 125 8.16 -37.00 -2.43
CA ILE A 125 9.16 -35.94 -2.56
C ILE A 125 8.49 -34.60 -2.38
N ASP A 126 9.30 -33.60 -2.05
CA ASP A 126 8.85 -32.19 -2.11
C ASP A 126 8.50 -31.83 -3.55
N ASP A 127 7.39 -31.13 -3.73
CA ASP A 127 6.94 -30.71 -5.05
C ASP A 127 8.03 -29.89 -5.77
N PRO A 128 8.43 -30.30 -6.98
CA PRO A 128 9.43 -29.57 -7.75
C PRO A 128 8.93 -28.17 -8.08
N LYS A 129 9.85 -27.22 -8.16
CA LYS A 129 9.53 -25.85 -8.61
C LYS A 129 8.98 -25.86 -10.04
N CYS A 130 8.11 -24.91 -10.35
CA CYS A 130 7.56 -24.77 -11.71
C CYS A 130 8.66 -24.57 -12.73
N VAL A 131 8.59 -25.31 -13.84
CA VAL A 131 9.62 -25.32 -14.91
C VAL A 131 9.47 -24.14 -15.85
N ASN A 132 8.23 -23.71 -16.09
CA ASN A 132 7.95 -22.68 -17.06
C ASN A 132 8.14 -21.28 -16.47
N THR A 133 9.06 -20.53 -17.06
CA THR A 133 9.32 -19.15 -16.72
C THR A 133 9.29 -18.31 -18.00
N THR A 134 8.70 -17.12 -17.89
CA THR A 134 8.70 -16.14 -19.00
C THR A 134 10.10 -15.62 -19.28
N GLY A 135 11.11 -15.97 -18.45
CA GLY A 135 12.51 -15.60 -18.65
C GLY A 135 12.72 -14.08 -18.77
N GLY A 136 13.60 -13.69 -19.69
CA GLY A 136 13.95 -12.28 -19.93
C GLY A 136 12.80 -11.40 -20.40
N TRP A 137 11.74 -11.96 -20.98
CA TRP A 137 10.53 -11.22 -21.40
C TRP A 137 9.80 -10.57 -20.24
N LEU A 138 9.92 -11.13 -19.02
CA LEU A 138 9.33 -10.57 -17.81
C LEU A 138 9.89 -9.17 -17.52
N VAL A 139 11.19 -8.93 -17.77
CA VAL A 139 11.83 -7.62 -17.58
C VAL A 139 11.20 -6.58 -18.51
N LEU A 140 10.96 -6.94 -19.77
CA LEU A 140 10.31 -6.05 -20.73
C LEU A 140 8.85 -5.77 -20.35
N LEU A 141 8.11 -6.78 -19.92
CA LEU A 141 6.73 -6.64 -19.48
C LEU A 141 6.64 -5.70 -18.28
N VAL A 142 7.44 -5.92 -17.24
CA VAL A 142 7.45 -5.09 -16.03
C VAL A 142 7.92 -3.67 -16.36
N GLY A 143 8.95 -3.50 -17.19
CA GLY A 143 9.43 -2.20 -17.63
C GLY A 143 8.34 -1.41 -18.36
N LEU A 144 7.64 -2.04 -19.30
CA LEU A 144 6.53 -1.41 -20.03
C LEU A 144 5.37 -1.06 -19.07
N ALA A 145 5.04 -1.95 -18.13
CA ALA A 145 4.03 -1.68 -17.13
C ALA A 145 4.39 -0.46 -16.28
N ILE A 146 5.63 -0.33 -15.83
CA ILE A 146 6.09 0.83 -15.06
C ILE A 146 5.91 2.12 -15.87
N VAL A 147 6.28 2.13 -17.14
CA VAL A 147 6.13 3.31 -18.02
C VAL A 147 4.66 3.70 -18.14
N VAL A 148 3.76 2.75 -18.39
CA VAL A 148 2.32 3.00 -18.49
C VAL A 148 1.77 3.52 -17.16
N PHE A 149 2.12 2.89 -16.04
CA PHE A 149 1.70 3.31 -14.70
C PHE A 149 2.18 4.72 -14.35
N LEU A 150 3.45 5.02 -14.55
CA LEU A 150 4.00 6.35 -14.28
C LEU A 150 3.36 7.43 -15.15
N SER A 151 3.18 7.14 -16.43
CA SER A 151 2.51 8.06 -17.37
C SER A 151 1.08 8.37 -16.94
N TYR A 152 0.35 7.37 -16.47
CA TYR A 152 -1.01 7.56 -15.98
C TYR A 152 -1.04 8.33 -14.66
N ASN A 153 -0.10 8.06 -13.76
CA ASN A 153 0.02 8.74 -12.47
C ASN A 153 0.32 10.25 -12.61
N VAL A 154 0.99 10.69 -13.69
CA VAL A 154 1.16 12.12 -13.97
C VAL A 154 -0.18 12.84 -13.99
N LYS A 155 -1.23 12.21 -14.52
CA LYS A 155 -2.56 12.81 -14.56
C LYS A 155 -3.28 12.78 -13.21
N VAL A 156 -3.11 11.70 -12.45
CA VAL A 156 -3.84 11.50 -11.19
C VAL A 156 -3.23 12.32 -10.05
N TRP A 157 -1.90 12.33 -9.94
CA TRP A 157 -1.17 12.91 -8.81
C TRP A 157 -0.33 14.14 -9.17
N GLY A 158 -0.20 14.42 -10.45
CA GLY A 158 0.62 15.53 -10.96
C GLY A 158 2.09 15.15 -11.19
N LEU A 159 2.74 15.94 -12.04
CA LEU A 159 4.11 15.73 -12.46
C LEU A 159 5.16 15.75 -11.32
N PRO A 160 5.06 16.63 -10.31
CA PRO A 160 6.11 16.69 -9.27
C PRO A 160 6.28 15.38 -8.48
N LEU A 161 5.17 14.73 -8.13
CA LEU A 161 5.21 13.48 -7.37
C LEU A 161 5.76 12.32 -8.20
N VAL A 162 5.40 12.29 -9.48
CA VAL A 162 5.92 11.28 -10.43
C VAL A 162 7.40 11.48 -10.70
N LEU A 163 7.88 12.73 -10.80
CA LEU A 163 9.31 13.03 -10.93
C LEU A 163 10.12 12.52 -9.75
N VAL A 164 9.64 12.71 -8.52
CA VAL A 164 10.31 12.15 -7.33
C VAL A 164 10.38 10.63 -7.41
N ALA A 165 9.28 9.97 -7.79
CA ALA A 165 9.26 8.52 -7.96
C ALA A 165 10.25 8.04 -9.05
N ILE A 166 10.32 8.74 -10.20
CA ILE A 166 11.27 8.45 -11.29
C ILE A 166 12.71 8.64 -10.82
N LEU A 167 13.01 9.71 -10.08
CA LEU A 167 14.37 9.96 -9.57
C LEU A 167 14.83 8.88 -8.60
N ILE A 168 13.95 8.45 -7.68
CA ILE A 168 14.24 7.35 -6.76
C ILE A 168 14.44 6.04 -7.53
N ALA A 169 13.57 5.73 -8.48
CA ALA A 169 13.70 4.53 -9.32
C ALA A 169 14.99 4.56 -10.15
N ALA A 170 15.31 5.69 -10.78
CA ALA A 170 16.53 5.86 -11.55
C ALA A 170 17.79 5.73 -10.68
N TYR A 171 17.77 6.29 -9.47
CA TYR A 171 18.83 6.10 -8.49
C TYR A 171 19.02 4.62 -8.14
N THR A 172 17.94 3.91 -7.81
CA THR A 172 17.97 2.48 -7.46
C THR A 172 18.49 1.64 -8.63
N ILE A 173 17.97 1.86 -9.85
CA ILE A 173 18.42 1.16 -11.05
C ILE A 173 19.89 1.50 -11.34
N GLY A 174 20.28 2.76 -11.26
CA GLY A 174 21.65 3.21 -11.45
C GLY A 174 22.62 2.54 -10.50
N THR A 175 22.29 2.46 -9.21
CA THR A 175 23.13 1.77 -8.22
C THR A 175 23.29 0.28 -8.55
N VAL A 176 22.23 -0.41 -8.96
CA VAL A 176 22.28 -1.81 -9.35
C VAL A 176 23.13 -2.03 -10.60
N LEU A 177 23.02 -1.16 -11.63
CA LEU A 177 23.81 -1.23 -12.84
C LEU A 177 25.30 -0.98 -12.57
N VAL A 178 25.58 0.03 -11.75
CA VAL A 178 26.97 0.36 -11.37
C VAL A 178 27.61 -0.84 -10.66
N TRP A 179 26.90 -1.46 -9.71
CA TRP A 179 27.34 -2.67 -9.04
C TRP A 179 27.56 -3.84 -10.02
N TYR A 180 26.68 -4.01 -10.98
CA TYR A 180 26.78 -5.09 -11.97
C TYR A 180 28.02 -4.96 -12.86
N PHE A 181 28.40 -3.73 -13.25
CA PHE A 181 29.53 -3.50 -14.15
C PHE A 181 30.89 -3.43 -13.44
N HIS A 182 30.94 -2.97 -12.19
CA HIS A 182 32.22 -2.70 -11.48
C HIS A 182 32.49 -3.67 -10.33
N GLY A 183 31.51 -4.48 -9.95
CA GLY A 183 31.64 -5.43 -8.85
C GLY A 183 31.61 -4.81 -7.44
N PRO A 184 31.66 -5.64 -6.40
CA PRO A 184 31.48 -5.18 -5.01
C PRO A 184 32.70 -4.44 -4.43
N ASP A 185 33.89 -4.62 -5.01
CA ASP A 185 35.14 -4.11 -4.42
C ASP A 185 35.45 -2.66 -4.80
N ASP A 186 35.03 -2.22 -5.99
CA ASP A 186 35.35 -0.89 -6.53
C ASP A 186 34.31 0.18 -6.21
N ILE A 187 33.09 -0.21 -5.84
CA ILE A 187 32.04 0.75 -5.61
C ILE A 187 31.66 0.80 -4.18
N ASN A 188 32.23 1.78 -3.74
CA ASN A 188 31.68 2.67 -2.81
C ASN A 188 30.71 2.03 -1.81
N LYS A 189 31.30 1.51 -0.76
CA LYS A 189 30.65 1.11 0.49
C LYS A 189 29.51 2.05 0.93
N TYR A 190 29.42 3.27 0.37
CA TYR A 190 28.44 4.29 0.74
C TYR A 190 27.15 4.30 -0.10
N LEU A 191 27.22 3.88 -1.37
CA LEU A 191 26.05 3.98 -2.26
C LEU A 191 25.21 2.70 -2.32
N MET A 192 25.81 1.54 -2.17
CA MET A 192 25.18 0.28 -2.58
C MET A 192 24.68 -0.60 -1.43
N THR A 193 25.43 -0.67 -0.36
CA THR A 193 25.20 -1.66 0.69
C THR A 193 24.04 -1.31 1.62
N LYS A 194 23.64 -0.05 1.68
CA LYS A 194 22.62 0.39 2.64
C LYS A 194 21.23 0.61 2.03
N LEU A 195 21.12 0.91 0.74
CA LEU A 195 19.84 1.26 0.10
C LEU A 195 19.31 0.22 -0.89
N ALA A 196 20.13 -0.38 -1.72
CA ALA A 196 19.69 -1.30 -2.76
C ALA A 196 19.95 -2.79 -2.45
N GLY A 197 20.81 -3.09 -1.50
CA GLY A 197 21.30 -4.44 -1.25
C GLY A 197 22.11 -5.00 -2.43
N GLU A 198 22.78 -6.12 -2.23
CA GLU A 198 23.46 -6.84 -3.31
C GLU A 198 22.44 -7.31 -4.34
N PRO A 199 22.68 -7.14 -5.65
CA PRO A 199 21.87 -7.79 -6.66
C PRO A 199 22.05 -9.30 -6.51
N ARG A 200 21.09 -9.94 -5.88
CA ARG A 200 21.10 -11.39 -5.71
C ARG A 200 20.52 -12.01 -6.96
N ILE A 201 21.28 -12.86 -7.57
CA ILE A 201 20.77 -13.86 -8.49
C ILE A 201 20.14 -14.92 -7.57
N LEU A 202 18.90 -15.33 -7.86
CA LEU A 202 18.28 -16.44 -7.16
C LEU A 202 19.18 -17.68 -7.31
N ALA A 203 19.13 -18.60 -6.34
CA ALA A 203 19.94 -19.81 -6.35
C ALA A 203 19.76 -20.65 -7.64
N ASP A 204 18.64 -20.45 -8.36
CA ASP A 204 18.29 -21.07 -9.63
C ASP A 204 18.69 -20.25 -10.87
N GLY A 205 19.47 -19.16 -10.72
CA GLY A 205 19.94 -18.31 -11.81
C GLY A 205 18.90 -17.33 -12.37
N ARG A 206 17.72 -17.23 -11.77
CA ARG A 206 16.67 -16.30 -12.22
C ARG A 206 16.98 -14.86 -11.82
N PRO A 207 16.69 -13.87 -12.71
CA PRO A 207 16.87 -12.47 -12.34
C PRO A 207 15.86 -12.05 -11.26
N ARG A 208 16.28 -11.18 -10.37
CA ARG A 208 15.47 -10.66 -9.24
C ARG A 208 14.16 -9.95 -9.63
N VAL A 209 14.05 -9.53 -10.89
CA VAL A 209 12.80 -8.96 -11.44
C VAL A 209 11.65 -9.95 -11.35
N HIS A 210 11.94 -11.25 -11.42
CA HIS A 210 10.96 -12.30 -11.23
C HIS A 210 10.34 -12.24 -9.82
N ASP A 211 11.15 -12.00 -8.79
CA ASP A 211 10.68 -11.88 -7.40
C ASP A 211 9.75 -10.68 -7.18
N ILE A 212 9.97 -9.57 -7.89
CA ILE A 212 9.13 -8.38 -7.73
C ILE A 212 7.68 -8.66 -8.14
N LEU A 213 7.48 -9.51 -9.14
CA LEU A 213 6.13 -9.83 -9.62
C LEU A 213 5.58 -11.11 -8.99
N VAL A 214 6.37 -12.18 -8.96
CA VAL A 214 5.89 -13.56 -8.75
C VAL A 214 6.08 -14.04 -7.32
N ASN A 215 7.02 -13.46 -6.56
CA ASN A 215 7.30 -13.94 -5.21
C ASN A 215 6.12 -13.67 -4.26
N ASN A 216 5.62 -14.74 -3.65
CA ASN A 216 4.53 -14.69 -2.68
C ASN A 216 4.84 -13.88 -1.43
N SER A 217 6.11 -13.86 -1.02
CA SER A 217 6.54 -13.22 0.22
C SER A 217 6.95 -11.76 0.05
N SER A 218 7.39 -11.34 -1.14
CA SER A 218 7.92 -10.00 -1.40
C SER A 218 7.36 -9.33 -2.66
N GLY A 219 6.64 -10.07 -3.51
CA GLY A 219 6.13 -9.58 -4.79
C GLY A 219 4.97 -8.59 -4.66
N LEU A 220 4.79 -7.79 -5.71
CA LEU A 220 3.75 -6.76 -5.80
C LEU A 220 2.33 -7.33 -5.63
N LEU A 221 2.03 -8.44 -6.30
CA LEU A 221 0.72 -9.11 -6.25
C LEU A 221 0.63 -10.16 -5.13
N GLY A 222 1.72 -10.40 -4.41
CA GLY A 222 1.76 -11.25 -3.23
C GLY A 222 1.52 -10.46 -1.94
N ARG A 223 2.57 -10.30 -1.15
CA ARG A 223 2.50 -9.69 0.19
C ARG A 223 2.01 -8.24 0.19
N PHE A 224 2.40 -7.44 -0.81
CA PHE A 224 1.91 -6.06 -0.90
C PHE A 224 0.39 -6.01 -1.06
N MET A 225 -0.16 -6.87 -1.92
CA MET A 225 -1.60 -6.93 -2.13
C MET A 225 -2.33 -7.49 -0.91
N ASP A 226 -1.72 -8.46 -0.21
CA ASP A 226 -2.23 -8.97 1.07
C ASP A 226 -2.38 -7.85 2.11
N ILE A 227 -1.35 -7.02 2.28
CA ILE A 227 -1.38 -5.88 3.20
C ILE A 227 -2.44 -4.87 2.78
N ILE A 228 -2.52 -4.53 1.49
CA ILE A 228 -3.50 -3.57 0.97
C ILE A 228 -4.92 -4.06 1.23
N LEU A 229 -5.23 -5.30 0.92
CA LEU A 229 -6.59 -5.83 0.96
C LEU A 229 -7.03 -6.27 2.36
N ASN A 230 -6.17 -6.96 3.08
CA ASN A 230 -6.54 -7.55 4.37
C ASN A 230 -6.29 -6.60 5.55
N THR A 231 -5.41 -5.60 5.37
CA THR A 231 -5.10 -4.67 6.46
C THR A 231 -5.55 -3.25 6.15
N ILE A 232 -5.06 -2.65 5.05
CA ILE A 232 -5.29 -1.22 4.77
C ILE A 232 -6.74 -0.94 4.36
N PHE A 233 -7.29 -1.74 3.46
CA PHE A 233 -8.63 -1.52 2.90
C PHE A 233 -9.73 -1.51 3.96
N PRO A 234 -9.80 -2.45 4.93
CA PRO A 234 -10.77 -2.40 6.00
C PRO A 234 -10.70 -1.12 6.85
N TYR A 235 -9.48 -0.65 7.14
CA TYR A 235 -9.30 0.60 7.88
C TYR A 235 -9.71 1.83 7.07
N LEU A 236 -9.47 1.86 5.76
CA LEU A 236 -9.94 2.94 4.89
C LEU A 236 -11.47 3.01 4.84
N VAL A 237 -12.13 1.85 4.74
CA VAL A 237 -13.59 1.75 4.77
C VAL A 237 -14.11 2.24 6.11
N LEU A 238 -13.56 1.74 7.23
CA LEU A 238 -13.95 2.16 8.58
C LEU A 238 -13.77 3.67 8.78
N GLY A 239 -12.61 4.20 8.39
CA GLY A 239 -12.31 5.64 8.49
C GLY A 239 -13.28 6.50 7.67
N SER A 240 -13.62 6.05 6.46
CA SER A 240 -14.59 6.72 5.59
C SER A 240 -16.00 6.72 6.17
N LEU A 241 -16.47 5.57 6.68
CA LEU A 241 -17.77 5.44 7.36
C LEU A 241 -17.82 6.30 8.62
N PHE A 242 -16.77 6.27 9.43
CA PHE A 242 -16.69 7.09 10.63
C PHE A 242 -16.69 8.58 10.30
N GLY A 243 -15.93 9.01 9.28
CA GLY A 243 -15.88 10.40 8.82
C GLY A 243 -17.22 10.94 8.33
N SER A 244 -18.01 10.11 7.67
CA SER A 244 -19.35 10.48 7.19
C SER A 244 -20.43 10.43 8.28
N SER A 245 -20.15 9.79 9.40
CA SER A 245 -21.09 9.60 10.50
C SER A 245 -21.16 10.79 11.46
N ALA A 246 -22.07 10.72 12.42
CA ALA A 246 -22.14 11.67 13.55
C ALA A 246 -20.88 11.61 14.44
N GLY A 247 -20.17 10.47 14.47
CA GLY A 247 -18.96 10.27 15.26
C GLY A 247 -17.85 11.26 14.91
N GLY A 248 -17.56 11.47 13.62
CA GLY A 248 -16.57 12.44 13.17
C GLY A 248 -16.89 13.86 13.64
N ARG A 249 -18.15 14.27 13.52
CA ARG A 249 -18.61 15.59 14.01
C ARG A 249 -18.52 15.73 15.53
N SER A 250 -18.77 14.65 16.26
CA SER A 250 -18.67 14.64 17.71
C SER A 250 -17.23 14.80 18.19
N LEU A 251 -16.24 14.19 17.51
CA LEU A 251 -14.82 14.40 17.82
C LEU A 251 -14.41 15.88 17.67
N ILE A 252 -14.86 16.53 16.60
CA ILE A 252 -14.56 17.95 16.37
C ILE A 252 -15.19 18.82 17.46
N LYS A 253 -16.44 18.55 17.87
CA LYS A 253 -17.10 19.25 18.98
C LYS A 253 -16.34 19.06 20.28
N LEU A 254 -15.87 17.85 20.56
CA LEU A 254 -15.09 17.54 21.75
C LEU A 254 -13.75 18.28 21.76
N ALA A 255 -13.02 18.22 20.66
CA ALA A 255 -11.77 18.95 20.48
C ALA A 255 -11.96 20.47 20.69
N PHE A 256 -13.03 21.02 20.10
CA PHE A 256 -13.39 22.43 20.29
C PHE A 256 -13.73 22.76 21.74
N ARG A 257 -14.47 21.91 22.44
CA ARG A 257 -14.80 22.10 23.86
C ARG A 257 -13.54 22.15 24.75
N TRP A 258 -12.54 21.35 24.47
CA TRP A 258 -11.29 21.33 25.21
C TRP A 258 -10.41 22.56 24.92
N THR A 259 -10.40 23.03 23.68
CA THR A 259 -9.47 24.09 23.24
C THR A 259 -10.06 25.50 23.24
N ARG A 260 -11.38 25.66 23.42
CA ARG A 260 -12.07 26.96 23.34
C ARG A 260 -11.53 28.05 24.26
N LYS A 261 -11.00 27.65 25.43
CA LYS A 261 -10.42 28.61 26.40
C LYS A 261 -9.02 29.07 26.03
N LEU A 262 -8.40 28.47 25.01
CA LEU A 262 -7.07 28.84 24.56
C LEU A 262 -7.12 29.99 23.56
N ARG A 263 -6.09 30.82 23.54
CA ARG A 263 -5.90 31.80 22.48
C ARG A 263 -5.77 31.07 21.16
N GLY A 264 -6.56 31.43 20.14
CA GLY A 264 -6.61 30.70 18.89
C GLY A 264 -7.31 29.35 18.97
N GLY A 265 -8.27 29.17 19.88
CA GLY A 265 -9.01 27.92 20.13
C GLY A 265 -9.44 27.13 18.91
N PRO A 266 -10.00 27.74 17.83
CA PRO A 266 -10.33 27.01 16.60
C PRO A 266 -9.16 26.34 15.90
N ALA A 267 -7.96 26.96 15.90
CA ALA A 267 -6.78 26.34 15.33
C ALA A 267 -6.25 25.20 16.18
N HIS A 268 -6.31 25.34 17.51
CA HIS A 268 -6.04 24.24 18.42
C HIS A 268 -7.06 23.10 18.26
N ALA A 269 -8.33 23.43 18.04
CA ALA A 269 -9.37 22.45 17.77
C ALA A 269 -9.08 21.66 16.50
N ALA A 270 -8.58 22.32 15.43
CA ALA A 270 -8.15 21.67 14.22
C ALA A 270 -7.02 20.66 14.51
N VAL A 271 -5.99 21.06 15.25
CA VAL A 271 -4.86 20.19 15.63
C VAL A 271 -5.34 18.97 16.43
N VAL A 272 -6.14 19.19 17.47
CA VAL A 272 -6.61 18.11 18.36
C VAL A 272 -7.60 17.20 17.63
N SER A 273 -8.56 17.76 16.86
CA SER A 273 -9.53 16.92 16.14
C SER A 273 -8.86 16.09 15.05
N SER A 274 -7.87 16.66 14.33
CA SER A 274 -7.12 15.92 13.33
C SER A 274 -6.23 14.83 13.93
N ALA A 275 -5.66 15.05 15.12
CA ALA A 275 -4.96 14.01 15.85
C ALA A 275 -5.92 12.86 16.22
N MET A 276 -7.08 13.18 16.84
CA MET A 276 -8.07 12.18 17.21
C MET A 276 -8.65 11.44 15.99
N PHE A 277 -8.94 12.16 14.89
CA PHE A 277 -9.46 11.54 13.69
C PHE A 277 -8.39 10.68 12.99
N GLY A 278 -7.13 11.12 13.05
CA GLY A 278 -5.97 10.38 12.52
C GLY A 278 -5.81 9.01 13.15
N THR A 279 -6.12 8.85 14.44
CA THR A 279 -6.06 7.54 15.13
C THR A 279 -7.00 6.50 14.52
N ILE A 280 -8.04 6.92 13.80
CA ILE A 280 -9.07 6.04 13.23
C ILE A 280 -8.90 5.92 11.72
N SER A 281 -8.64 7.03 11.02
CA SER A 281 -8.63 7.05 9.55
C SER A 281 -7.27 6.77 8.94
N GLY A 282 -6.19 7.12 9.63
CA GLY A 282 -4.82 7.01 9.13
C GLY A 282 -4.51 7.78 7.82
N GLY A 283 -5.54 8.32 7.15
CA GLY A 283 -5.41 8.94 5.84
C GLY A 283 -5.49 10.48 5.89
N PRO A 284 -4.45 11.21 5.45
CA PRO A 284 -4.42 12.68 5.50
C PRO A 284 -5.57 13.33 4.73
N ILE A 285 -5.90 12.81 3.55
CA ILE A 285 -6.95 13.36 2.67
C ILE A 285 -8.33 13.23 3.34
N VAL A 286 -8.62 12.05 3.87
CA VAL A 286 -9.89 11.79 4.57
C VAL A 286 -9.99 12.68 5.81
N ASN A 287 -8.89 12.89 6.51
CA ASN A 287 -8.81 13.76 7.67
C ASN A 287 -9.11 15.21 7.30
N VAL A 288 -8.43 15.79 6.31
CA VAL A 288 -8.69 17.18 5.83
C VAL A 288 -10.15 17.35 5.40
N LEU A 289 -10.71 16.39 4.66
CA LEU A 289 -12.10 16.48 4.17
C LEU A 289 -13.11 16.40 5.32
N SER A 290 -12.80 15.69 6.39
CA SER A 290 -13.69 15.53 7.53
C SER A 290 -13.60 16.68 8.53
N THR A 291 -12.39 17.14 8.86
CA THR A 291 -12.15 18.18 9.87
C THR A 291 -12.10 19.58 9.28
N GLY A 292 -11.44 19.75 8.13
CA GLY A 292 -11.15 21.05 7.54
C GLY A 292 -12.40 21.82 7.08
N VAL A 293 -13.45 21.12 6.67
CA VAL A 293 -14.74 21.76 6.29
C VAL A 293 -15.31 22.60 7.44
N LEU A 294 -15.10 22.18 8.68
CA LEU A 294 -15.58 22.89 9.88
C LEU A 294 -14.51 23.79 10.49
N THR A 295 -13.28 23.33 10.58
CA THR A 295 -12.20 24.02 11.31
C THR A 295 -11.66 25.23 10.55
N ILE A 296 -11.50 25.13 9.21
CA ILE A 296 -10.99 26.25 8.40
C ILE A 296 -11.93 27.47 8.49
N PRO A 297 -13.26 27.37 8.25
CA PRO A 297 -14.14 28.50 8.42
C PRO A 297 -14.13 29.10 9.82
N MET A 298 -14.00 28.27 10.86
CA MET A 298 -13.90 28.72 12.25
C MET A 298 -12.62 29.50 12.50
N MET A 299 -11.48 29.07 11.97
CA MET A 299 -10.21 29.80 12.06
C MET A 299 -10.29 31.15 11.35
N LEU A 300 -10.84 31.21 10.14
CA LEU A 300 -11.00 32.44 9.37
C LEU A 300 -11.91 33.44 10.08
N LYS A 301 -13.03 33.02 10.66
CA LYS A 301 -13.93 33.88 11.45
C LYS A 301 -13.27 34.48 12.68
N ARG A 302 -12.17 33.90 13.17
CA ARG A 302 -11.42 34.40 14.32
C ARG A 302 -10.21 35.23 13.96
N GLY A 303 -10.01 35.53 12.67
CA GLY A 303 -8.97 36.43 12.20
C GLY A 303 -7.66 35.74 11.80
N PHE A 304 -7.59 34.43 11.74
CA PHE A 304 -6.45 33.75 11.15
C PHE A 304 -6.42 34.00 9.62
N SER A 305 -5.23 34.18 9.07
CA SER A 305 -5.06 34.28 7.63
C SER A 305 -5.45 32.98 6.91
N LYS A 306 -5.92 33.08 5.66
CA LYS A 306 -6.29 31.94 4.83
C LYS A 306 -5.14 30.94 4.68
N VAL A 307 -3.92 31.46 4.46
CA VAL A 307 -2.70 30.66 4.30
C VAL A 307 -2.40 29.87 5.59
N PHE A 308 -2.46 30.53 6.75
CA PHE A 308 -2.19 29.86 8.02
C PHE A 308 -3.27 28.83 8.36
N ALA A 309 -4.55 29.14 8.17
CA ALA A 309 -5.65 28.21 8.43
C ALA A 309 -5.53 26.94 7.56
N GLY A 310 -5.24 27.10 6.26
CA GLY A 310 -4.98 25.97 5.37
C GLY A 310 -3.71 25.19 5.75
N GLY A 311 -2.65 25.90 6.14
CA GLY A 311 -1.39 25.27 6.57
C GLY A 311 -1.53 24.45 7.84
N VAL A 312 -2.24 24.97 8.86
CA VAL A 312 -2.52 24.22 10.10
C VAL A 312 -3.34 22.96 9.82
N GLU A 313 -4.38 23.09 9.01
CA GLU A 313 -5.23 21.95 8.67
C GLU A 313 -4.46 20.89 7.89
N ALA A 314 -3.67 21.30 6.89
CA ALA A 314 -2.84 20.37 6.10
C ALA A 314 -1.79 19.67 6.97
N ALA A 315 -1.10 20.43 7.83
CA ALA A 315 -0.10 19.85 8.75
C ALA A 315 -0.74 18.92 9.78
N ALA A 316 -1.84 19.35 10.42
CA ALA A 316 -2.53 18.52 11.42
C ALA A 316 -3.06 17.20 10.81
N SER A 317 -3.64 17.29 9.62
CA SER A 317 -4.16 16.11 8.93
C SER A 317 -3.05 15.18 8.43
N SER A 318 -1.92 15.73 7.98
CA SER A 318 -0.73 14.93 7.62
C SER A 318 -0.14 14.21 8.85
N GLY A 319 -0.11 14.89 10.01
CA GLY A 319 0.27 14.28 11.28
C GLY A 319 -0.63 13.12 11.70
N GLY A 320 -1.89 13.12 11.26
CA GLY A 320 -2.81 12.00 11.49
C GLY A 320 -2.29 10.67 10.93
N SER A 321 -1.47 10.69 9.87
CA SER A 321 -0.90 9.47 9.31
C SER A 321 0.20 8.82 10.14
N ILE A 322 0.76 9.53 11.12
CA ILE A 322 1.72 8.97 12.07
C ILE A 322 1.10 8.71 13.45
N MET A 323 -0.19 9.05 13.61
CA MET A 323 -0.88 8.93 14.90
C MET A 323 -1.36 7.49 15.14
N PRO A 324 -0.86 6.80 16.20
CA PRO A 324 -1.32 5.46 16.53
C PRO A 324 -2.81 5.46 16.97
N PRO A 325 -3.53 4.31 16.89
CA PRO A 325 -3.03 3.00 16.49
C PRO A 325 -3.10 2.68 14.99
N VAL A 326 -3.94 3.37 14.19
CA VAL A 326 -4.16 2.98 12.79
C VAL A 326 -3.02 3.45 11.87
N MET A 327 -2.56 4.68 12.06
CA MET A 327 -1.49 5.28 11.23
C MET A 327 -1.79 5.25 9.72
N GLY A 328 -0.87 5.70 8.90
CA GLY A 328 -0.97 5.66 7.44
C GLY A 328 -0.43 4.37 6.84
N VAL A 329 -0.69 4.18 5.55
CA VAL A 329 -0.24 3.01 4.75
C VAL A 329 1.25 2.73 4.93
N ALA A 330 2.08 3.77 5.05
CA ALA A 330 3.53 3.63 5.20
C ALA A 330 3.94 2.82 6.43
N ALA A 331 3.19 2.89 7.53
CA ALA A 331 3.50 2.13 8.74
C ALA A 331 3.24 0.63 8.57
N PHE A 332 2.19 0.26 7.84
CA PHE A 332 1.92 -1.14 7.51
C PHE A 332 2.99 -1.70 6.56
N VAL A 333 3.37 -0.90 5.55
CA VAL A 333 4.45 -1.28 4.63
C VAL A 333 5.77 -1.43 5.37
N LEU A 334 6.09 -0.52 6.29
CA LEU A 334 7.28 -0.61 7.14
C LEU A 334 7.30 -1.93 7.94
N ALA A 335 6.23 -2.23 8.67
CA ALA A 335 6.10 -3.46 9.43
C ALA A 335 6.33 -4.71 8.57
N ALA A 336 5.75 -4.71 7.37
CA ALA A 336 5.85 -5.82 6.44
C ALA A 336 7.26 -6.00 5.85
N LEU A 337 7.91 -4.90 5.44
CA LEU A 337 9.24 -4.95 4.82
C LEU A 337 10.34 -5.25 5.84
N THR A 338 10.17 -4.80 7.09
CA THR A 338 11.14 -5.05 8.16
C THR A 338 10.87 -6.34 8.93
N SER A 339 9.75 -7.02 8.67
CA SER A 339 9.29 -8.20 9.43
C SER A 339 9.12 -7.93 10.93
N VAL A 340 8.93 -6.66 11.31
CA VAL A 340 8.65 -6.25 12.68
C VAL A 340 7.14 -6.31 12.92
N PRO A 341 6.69 -6.83 14.08
CA PRO A 341 5.28 -6.82 14.44
C PRO A 341 4.71 -5.39 14.40
N TYR A 342 3.51 -5.24 13.85
CA TYR A 342 2.88 -3.91 13.76
C TYR A 342 2.66 -3.25 15.13
N SER A 343 2.46 -4.04 16.18
CA SER A 343 2.39 -3.56 17.57
C SER A 343 3.63 -2.76 18.00
N ASP A 344 4.80 -3.21 17.59
CA ASP A 344 6.07 -2.58 17.95
C ASP A 344 6.24 -1.26 17.18
N VAL A 345 5.79 -1.23 15.93
CA VAL A 345 5.73 0.01 15.12
C VAL A 345 4.79 1.03 15.76
N ILE A 346 3.61 0.59 16.26
CA ILE A 346 2.67 1.44 17.00
C ILE A 346 3.36 2.08 18.23
N ILE A 347 4.03 1.27 19.04
CA ILE A 347 4.69 1.75 20.27
C ILE A 347 5.81 2.74 19.91
N ALA A 348 6.63 2.42 18.93
CA ALA A 348 7.71 3.29 18.45
C ALA A 348 7.20 4.63 17.92
N ALA A 349 6.03 4.65 17.29
CA ALA A 349 5.44 5.84 16.68
C ALA A 349 4.83 6.82 17.71
N ILE A 350 4.54 6.40 18.94
CA ILE A 350 3.89 7.25 19.94
C ILE A 350 4.70 8.51 20.21
N ILE A 351 6.00 8.38 20.48
CA ILE A 351 6.85 9.52 20.83
C ILE A 351 6.98 10.52 19.67
N PRO A 352 7.33 10.10 18.43
CA PRO A 352 7.35 11.00 17.28
C PRO A 352 5.99 11.67 17.01
N ALA A 353 4.90 10.95 17.12
CA ALA A 353 3.56 11.49 16.91
C ALA A 353 3.22 12.58 17.93
N LEU A 354 3.44 12.31 19.21
CA LEU A 354 3.21 13.29 20.28
C LEU A 354 4.10 14.52 20.11
N ALA A 355 5.39 14.36 19.78
CA ALA A 355 6.30 15.46 19.51
C ALA A 355 5.82 16.31 18.33
N TYR A 356 5.38 15.68 17.25
CA TYR A 356 4.84 16.38 16.07
C TYR A 356 3.64 17.26 16.43
N PHE A 357 2.63 16.68 17.08
CA PHE A 357 1.43 17.42 17.46
C PHE A 357 1.70 18.50 18.52
N PHE A 358 2.64 18.25 19.42
CA PHE A 358 3.08 19.24 20.39
C PHE A 358 3.75 20.46 19.70
N CYS A 359 4.68 20.22 18.75
CA CYS A 359 5.28 21.29 17.97
C CYS A 359 4.25 22.08 17.17
N LEU A 360 3.28 21.40 16.55
CA LEU A 360 2.20 22.06 15.83
C LEU A 360 1.31 22.88 16.76
N PHE A 361 0.99 22.36 17.93
CA PHE A 361 0.23 23.05 18.97
C PHE A 361 0.94 24.34 19.41
N LEU A 362 2.24 24.28 19.67
CA LEU A 362 3.06 25.47 20.01
C LEU A 362 3.09 26.48 18.87
N SER A 363 3.21 26.04 17.61
CA SER A 363 3.16 26.92 16.45
C SER A 363 1.85 27.72 16.39
N VAL A 364 0.74 27.08 16.71
CA VAL A 364 -0.57 27.74 16.80
C VAL A 364 -0.59 28.78 17.95
N VAL A 365 -0.02 28.46 19.12
CA VAL A 365 0.08 29.40 20.26
C VAL A 365 0.85 30.65 19.87
N PHE A 366 2.03 30.49 19.25
CA PHE A 366 2.85 31.62 18.84
C PHE A 366 2.18 32.47 17.76
N GLN A 367 1.55 31.83 16.78
CA GLN A 367 0.87 32.57 15.71
C GLN A 367 -0.39 33.28 16.24
N ALA A 368 -1.15 32.69 17.14
CA ALA A 368 -2.29 33.35 17.76
C ALA A 368 -1.87 34.60 18.59
N ARG A 369 -0.71 34.50 19.25
CA ARG A 369 -0.12 35.68 19.94
C ARG A 369 0.32 36.77 18.95
N LYS A 370 1.02 36.39 17.87
CA LYS A 370 1.50 37.29 16.84
C LYS A 370 0.35 38.03 16.15
N GLN A 371 -0.77 37.37 15.91
CA GLN A 371 -1.97 37.94 15.28
C GLN A 371 -2.96 38.53 16.29
N ASN A 372 -2.60 38.59 17.58
CA ASN A 372 -3.42 39.10 18.69
C ASN A 372 -4.82 38.49 18.76
N ILE A 373 -4.92 37.21 18.43
CA ILE A 373 -6.20 36.45 18.48
C ILE A 373 -6.54 36.13 19.94
N GLN A 374 -7.74 36.49 20.35
CA GLN A 374 -8.21 36.26 21.73
C GLN A 374 -8.84 34.87 21.89
N ALA A 375 -8.90 34.44 23.14
CA ALA A 375 -9.65 33.22 23.51
C ALA A 375 -11.16 33.42 23.29
N ILE A 376 -11.88 32.34 23.04
CA ILE A 376 -13.33 32.37 23.01
C ILE A 376 -13.80 32.40 24.47
N GLY A 377 -14.43 33.47 24.88
CA GLY A 377 -15.01 33.60 26.21
C GLY A 377 -16.06 32.53 26.53
N LYS A 378 -16.68 32.57 27.72
CA LYS A 378 -17.81 31.69 28.07
C LYS A 378 -18.86 31.77 26.93
N ILE A 379 -19.18 30.66 26.32
CA ILE A 379 -20.39 30.56 25.51
C ILE A 379 -21.51 30.55 26.54
N THR A 380 -22.31 31.61 26.59
CA THR A 380 -23.63 31.56 27.18
C THR A 380 -24.39 30.53 26.34
N ASP A 381 -24.88 29.49 27.01
CA ASP A 381 -25.76 28.49 26.39
C ASP A 381 -27.09 29.23 26.11
N ASP A 382 -27.24 29.84 24.91
CA ASP A 382 -28.48 30.30 24.32
C ASP A 382 -28.85 29.32 23.18
#